data_ab89ab7680622128e9d3d6e48c257b4e
#
_entry.id   ab89ab7680622128e9d3d6e48c257b4e
#
_cell.length_a   1.000
_cell.length_b   1.000
_cell.length_c   1.000
_cell.angle_alpha   90.00
_cell.angle_beta   90.00
_cell.angle_gamma   90.00
#
_symmetry.space_group_name_H-M   'P 1'
#
loop_
_entity.id
_entity.type
_entity.pdbx_description
1 polymer ?
#
loop_
_entity_poly.entity_id
_entity_poly.type
_entity_poly.pdbx_seq_one_letter_code
_entity_poly.pdbx_strand_id
1 'polypeptide(L)' 'MKLHWVRNEIARMRGQIRAQEREIQMLQRSGVATASAELLLSRMRTKVHDLSRERDALRKSSAQ' A
#
# COMPACT_ATOMS: atom_id res chain seq x y z
N MET A 1 -10.59 17.76 -0.89
CA MET A 1 -11.70 16.81 -0.99
C MET A 1 -11.22 15.41 -0.64
N LYS A 2 -12.11 14.62 -0.05
CA LYS A 2 -11.75 13.28 0.47
C LYS A 2 -11.27 12.33 -0.62
N LEU A 3 -11.92 12.31 -1.79
CA LEU A 3 -11.51 11.44 -2.90
C LEU A 3 -10.09 11.76 -3.37
N HIS A 4 -9.75 13.02 -3.47
CA HIS A 4 -8.42 13.45 -3.86
C HIS A 4 -7.37 12.98 -2.84
N TRP A 5 -7.67 13.15 -1.56
CA TRP A 5 -6.78 12.68 -0.48
C TRP A 5 -6.58 11.17 -0.53
N VAL A 6 -7.67 10.40 -0.73
CA VAL A 6 -7.58 8.93 -0.80
C VAL A 6 -6.71 8.50 -1.97
N ARG A 7 -6.89 9.10 -3.15
CA ARG A 7 -6.06 8.80 -4.33
C ARG A 7 -4.58 9.09 -4.09
N ASN A 8 -4.29 10.22 -3.46
CA ASN A 8 -2.90 10.59 -3.13
C ASN A 8 -2.30 9.61 -2.13
N GLU A 9 -3.07 9.21 -1.13
CA GLU A 9 -2.62 8.26 -0.12
C GLU A 9 -2.33 6.88 -0.73
N ILE A 10 -3.18 6.41 -1.64
CA ILE A 10 -2.95 5.15 -2.36
C ILE A 10 -1.64 5.23 -3.16
N ALA A 11 -1.42 6.31 -3.90
CA ALA A 11 -0.21 6.49 -4.70
C ALA A 11 1.04 6.49 -3.82
N ARG A 12 0.98 7.21 -2.69
CA ARG A 12 2.08 7.27 -1.73
C ARG A 12 2.41 5.89 -1.16
N MET A 13 1.39 5.15 -0.75
CA MET A 13 1.57 3.82 -0.16
C MET A 13 2.06 2.79 -1.17
N ARG A 14 1.61 2.88 -2.42
CA ARG A 14 2.13 2.00 -3.48
C ARG A 14 3.63 2.20 -3.70
N GLY A 15 4.11 3.45 -3.62
CA GLY A 15 5.53 3.74 -3.67
C GLY A 15 6.29 3.12 -2.50
N GLN A 16 5.76 3.22 -1.30
CA GLN A 16 6.34 2.61 -0.10
C GLN A 16 6.37 1.08 -0.21
N ILE A 17 5.31 0.48 -0.73
CA ILE A 17 5.24 -0.97 -0.93
C ILE A 17 6.34 -1.43 -1.88
N ARG A 18 6.52 -0.74 -3.01
CA ARG A 18 7.59 -1.09 -3.96
C ARG A 18 8.97 -0.99 -3.33
N ALA A 19 9.21 0.06 -2.54
CA ALA A 19 10.48 0.24 -1.84
C ALA A 19 10.71 -0.89 -0.83
N GLN A 20 9.68 -1.28 -0.09
CA GLN A 20 9.76 -2.35 0.89
C GLN A 20 10.01 -3.70 0.22
N GLU A 21 9.37 -3.96 -0.91
CA GLU A 21 9.59 -5.20 -1.66
C GLU A 21 11.04 -5.32 -2.13
N ARG A 22 11.62 -4.23 -2.63
CA ARG A 22 13.02 -4.20 -3.04
C ARG A 22 13.96 -4.45 -1.85
N GLU A 23 13.68 -3.84 -0.71
CA GLU A 23 14.46 -4.02 0.50
C GLU A 23 14.42 -5.47 0.97
N ILE A 24 13.24 -6.09 0.97
CA ILE A 24 13.08 -7.50 1.35
C ILE A 24 13.92 -8.39 0.43
N GLN A 25 13.89 -8.15 -0.87
CA GLN A 25 14.69 -8.92 -1.83
C GLN A 25 16.19 -8.81 -1.52
N MET A 26 16.66 -7.61 -1.21
CA MET A 26 18.06 -7.39 -0.86
C MET A 26 18.46 -8.14 0.43
N LEU A 27 17.59 -8.07 1.44
CA LEU A 27 17.83 -8.74 2.72
C LEU A 27 17.84 -10.27 2.54
N GLN A 28 16.93 -10.81 1.74
CA GLN A 28 16.89 -12.24 1.46
C GLN A 28 18.17 -12.72 0.76
N ARG A 29 18.69 -11.94 -0.17
CA ARG A 29 19.96 -12.27 -0.86
C ARG A 29 21.13 -12.28 0.11
N SER A 30 21.07 -11.48 1.16
CA SER A 30 22.11 -11.42 2.20
C SER A 30 21.90 -12.46 3.29
N GLY A 31 20.86 -13.29 3.21
CA GLY A 31 20.58 -14.32 4.20
C GLY A 31 19.98 -13.78 5.49
N VAL A 32 19.47 -12.55 5.49
CA VAL A 32 18.87 -11.91 6.66
C VAL A 32 17.39 -12.32 6.76
N ALA A 33 16.93 -12.60 7.98
CA ALA A 33 15.53 -12.93 8.22
C ALA A 33 14.63 -11.73 7.90
N THR A 34 13.54 -11.96 7.17
CA THR A 34 12.66 -10.90 6.69
C THR A 34 11.22 -10.99 7.21
N ALA A 35 10.97 -11.84 8.22
CA ALA A 35 9.61 -12.09 8.69
C ALA A 35 8.88 -10.81 9.13
N SER A 36 9.56 -9.94 9.89
CA SER A 36 8.96 -8.67 10.35
C SER A 36 8.68 -7.73 9.19
N ALA A 37 9.60 -7.65 8.24
CA ALA A 37 9.45 -6.81 7.05
C ALA A 37 8.29 -7.30 6.17
N GLU A 38 8.15 -8.62 6.02
CA GLU A 38 7.06 -9.22 5.27
C GLU A 38 5.70 -8.99 5.94
N LEU A 39 5.65 -9.03 7.27
CA LEU A 39 4.43 -8.71 8.00
C LEU A 39 4.03 -7.24 7.79
N LEU A 40 4.98 -6.33 7.85
CA LEU A 40 4.74 -4.92 7.57
C LEU A 40 4.21 -4.73 6.15
N LEU A 41 4.82 -5.39 5.17
CA LEU A 41 4.38 -5.33 3.77
C LEU A 41 2.93 -5.81 3.63
N SER A 42 2.59 -6.90 4.29
CA SER A 42 1.21 -7.43 4.29
C SER A 42 0.22 -6.40 4.83
N ARG A 43 0.55 -5.73 5.93
CA ARG A 43 -0.29 -4.67 6.52
C ARG A 43 -0.45 -3.49 5.57
N MET A 44 0.62 -3.11 4.88
CA MET A 44 0.58 -2.01 3.91
C MET A 44 -0.33 -2.35 2.74
N ARG A 45 -0.27 -3.57 2.23
CA ARG A 45 -1.13 -4.04 1.15
C ARG A 45 -2.60 -4.06 1.57
N THR A 46 -2.89 -4.50 2.79
CA THR A 46 -4.25 -4.47 3.34
C THR A 46 -4.78 -3.04 3.39
N LYS A 47 -3.96 -2.10 3.84
CA LYS A 47 -4.36 -0.69 3.91
C LYS A 47 -4.63 -0.10 2.54
N VAL A 48 -3.83 -0.42 1.53
CA VAL A 48 -4.07 0.02 0.16
C VAL A 48 -5.37 -0.59 -0.37
N HIS A 49 -5.63 -1.84 -0.07
CA HIS A 49 -6.88 -2.49 -0.45
C HIS A 49 -8.09 -1.76 0.15
N ASP A 50 -8.05 -1.44 1.44
CA ASP A 50 -9.12 -0.72 2.13
C ASP A 50 -9.31 0.69 1.55
N LEU A 51 -8.23 1.41 1.30
CA LEU A 51 -8.28 2.72 0.67
C LEU A 51 -8.84 2.66 -0.74
N SER A 52 -8.52 1.60 -1.48
CA SER A 52 -9.05 1.41 -2.84
C SER A 52 -10.55 1.19 -2.83
N ARG A 53 -11.05 0.45 -1.84
CA ARG A 53 -12.50 0.28 -1.66
C ARG A 53 -13.16 1.60 -1.29
N GLU A 54 -12.55 2.39 -0.41
CA GLU A 54 -13.05 3.72 -0.05
C GLU A 54 -13.07 4.64 -1.27
N ARG A 55 -12.00 4.63 -2.08
CA ARG A 55 -11.94 5.40 -3.33
C ARG A 55 -13.11 5.05 -4.24
N ASP A 56 -13.37 3.76 -4.44
CA ASP A 56 -14.42 3.30 -5.32
C ASP A 56 -15.80 3.70 -4.81
N ALA A 57 -16.03 3.64 -3.50
CA ALA A 57 -17.28 4.10 -2.89
C ALA A 57 -17.47 5.60 -3.08
N LEU A 58 -16.42 6.40 -2.91
CA LEU A 58 -16.49 7.85 -3.11
C LEU A 58 -16.72 8.22 -4.56
N ARG A 59 -16.10 7.50 -5.50
CA ARG A 59 -16.34 7.71 -6.94
C ARG A 59 -17.78 7.41 -7.31
N LYS A 60 -18.33 6.35 -6.76
CA LYS A 60 -19.71 5.94 -7.00
C LYS A 60 -20.69 7.00 -6.48
N SER A 61 -20.43 7.55 -5.29
CA SER A 61 -21.21 8.65 -4.74
C SER A 61 -21.14 9.90 -5.59
N SER A 62 -19.96 10.21 -6.12
CA SER A 62 -19.74 11.42 -6.92
C SER A 62 -20.37 11.33 -8.30
N ALA A 63 -20.57 10.12 -8.81
CA ALA A 63 -21.13 9.91 -10.15
C ALA A 63 -22.66 10.14 -10.20
N GLN A 64 -23.29 10.34 -9.06
CA GLN A 64 -24.72 10.67 -8.98
C GLN A 64 -24.91 12.20 -8.97
#